data_8477cf5cd8d892935db499bafe108295
#
_entry.id   8477cf5cd8d892935db499bafe108295
#
_cell.length_a   1.000
_cell.length_b   1.000
_cell.length_c   1.000
_cell.angle_alpha   90.00
_cell.angle_beta   90.00
_cell.angle_gamma   90.00
#
_symmetry.space_group_name_H-M   'P 1'
#
loop_
_entity.id
_entity.type
_entity.pdbx_description
1 polymer ?
#
loop_
_entity_poly.entity_id
_entity_poly.type
_entity_poly.pdbx_seq_one_letter_code
_entity_poly.pdbx_strand_id
1 'polypeptide(L)'
;MEPPAWQGVDAHGCFQADLLEAQLFDALASEPDSCLRPVTQTHRSDLVREVVEFSFRNRQTPMTLQEVCRALFTTKTTLTVSCREMFGFGPMLLLKRVRLQQVHHVLSNPDLQRQLGCRTIHAVASYFGFYSRNHFSRDYRALFGESPRDTLHHSAA
;
A
#
# COMPACT_ATOMS: atom_id res chain seq x y z
N MET A 1 7.34 5.28 -28.73
CA MET A 1 6.53 4.72 -27.62
C MET A 1 7.47 4.56 -26.44
N GLU A 2 7.53 5.54 -25.55
CA GLU A 2 8.39 5.50 -24.38
C GLU A 2 7.87 4.45 -23.40
N PRO A 3 8.74 3.62 -22.81
CA PRO A 3 8.33 2.67 -21.77
C PRO A 3 7.87 3.44 -20.53
N PRO A 4 6.87 2.93 -19.80
CA PRO A 4 6.37 3.58 -18.59
C PRO A 4 7.47 3.71 -17.53
N ALA A 5 7.46 4.84 -16.80
CA ALA A 5 8.52 5.33 -15.90
C ALA A 5 8.85 4.45 -14.67
N TRP A 6 8.32 3.22 -14.59
CA TRP A 6 8.55 2.28 -13.47
C TRP A 6 9.68 1.25 -13.71
N GLN A 7 10.52 1.40 -14.75
CA GLN A 7 11.65 0.51 -15.05
C GLN A 7 12.89 0.72 -14.18
N GLY A 8 12.78 1.40 -13.07
CA GLY A 8 13.86 1.55 -12.10
C GLY A 8 13.71 0.60 -10.92
N VAL A 9 13.98 -0.68 -11.12
CA VAL A 9 14.30 -1.58 -10.00
C VAL A 9 15.81 -1.48 -9.81
N ASP A 10 16.24 -0.72 -8.79
CA ASP A 10 17.63 -0.77 -8.36
C ASP A 10 17.97 -2.17 -7.85
N ALA A 11 19.26 -2.52 -7.82
CA ALA A 11 19.78 -3.86 -7.54
C ALA A 11 19.37 -4.45 -6.16
N HIS A 12 18.54 -3.76 -5.40
CA HIS A 12 18.04 -4.14 -4.08
C HIS A 12 16.52 -4.36 -4.04
N GLY A 13 15.84 -4.39 -5.20
CA GLY A 13 14.39 -4.64 -5.26
C GLY A 13 13.55 -3.52 -4.60
N CYS A 14 14.11 -2.33 -4.47
CA CYS A 14 13.35 -1.17 -4.06
C CYS A 14 12.48 -0.73 -5.24
N PHE A 15 11.19 -0.96 -5.12
CA PHE A 15 10.21 -0.31 -5.99
C PHE A 15 10.41 1.19 -5.92
N GLN A 16 10.35 1.87 -7.04
CA GLN A 16 10.15 3.33 -7.04
C GLN A 16 8.83 3.61 -6.32
N ALA A 17 8.95 3.94 -5.04
CA ALA A 17 7.85 4.22 -4.16
C ALA A 17 7.02 5.41 -4.68
N ASP A 18 7.67 6.38 -5.31
CA ASP A 18 7.10 7.67 -5.67
C ASP A 18 5.87 7.60 -6.58
N LEU A 19 5.85 6.71 -7.58
CA LEU A 19 4.73 6.64 -8.52
C LEU A 19 3.55 5.85 -7.96
N LEU A 20 3.83 4.75 -7.23
CA LEU A 20 2.80 3.99 -6.53
C LEU A 20 2.26 4.74 -5.32
N GLU A 21 3.09 5.51 -4.65
CA GLU A 21 2.67 6.42 -3.58
C GLU A 21 1.73 7.50 -4.12
N ALA A 22 2.05 8.15 -5.23
CA ALA A 22 1.19 9.15 -5.86
C ALA A 22 -0.16 8.54 -6.28
N GLN A 23 -0.15 7.37 -6.91
CA GLN A 23 -1.38 6.67 -7.30
C GLN A 23 -2.20 6.18 -6.10
N LEU A 24 -1.52 5.72 -5.03
CA LEU A 24 -2.18 5.30 -3.80
C LEU A 24 -2.79 6.49 -3.07
N PHE A 25 -2.08 7.62 -2.99
CA PHE A 25 -2.60 8.85 -2.40
C PHE A 25 -3.78 9.40 -3.21
N ASP A 26 -3.72 9.36 -4.53
CA ASP A 26 -4.81 9.79 -5.40
C ASP A 26 -6.03 8.86 -5.28
N ALA A 27 -5.81 7.55 -5.29
CA ALA A 27 -6.87 6.56 -5.13
C ALA A 27 -7.50 6.55 -3.72
N LEU A 28 -6.75 6.89 -2.68
CA LEU A 28 -7.23 6.93 -1.30
C LEU A 28 -7.77 8.31 -0.89
N ALA A 29 -7.38 9.36 -1.60
CA ALA A 29 -7.76 10.76 -1.35
C ALA A 29 -8.89 11.26 -2.27
N SER A 30 -9.54 10.38 -3.06
CA SER A 30 -10.63 10.77 -3.97
C SER A 30 -11.87 11.23 -3.21
N GLU A 31 -11.78 12.40 -2.60
CA GLU A 31 -12.88 13.26 -2.23
C GLU A 31 -12.53 14.70 -2.63
N PRO A 32 -13.42 15.39 -3.38
CA PRO A 32 -13.14 16.74 -3.82
C PRO A 32 -13.57 17.74 -2.77
N ASP A 33 -12.66 18.31 -2.01
CA ASP A 33 -12.84 19.71 -1.63
C ASP A 33 -11.49 20.36 -1.27
N SER A 34 -11.04 21.15 -2.22
CA SER A 34 -9.89 22.01 -2.10
C SER A 34 -10.35 23.37 -1.69
N CYS A 35 -9.90 23.85 -0.56
CA CYS A 35 -9.48 25.25 -0.39
C CYS A 35 -8.83 25.48 0.97
N LEU A 36 -7.59 26.00 0.94
CA LEU A 36 -6.86 26.58 2.08
C LEU A 36 -6.59 25.65 3.27
N ARG A 37 -5.60 24.80 3.14
CA ARG A 37 -5.11 23.94 4.23
C ARG A 37 -4.23 24.76 5.19
N PRO A 38 -4.56 24.85 6.49
CA PRO A 38 -3.69 25.48 7.49
C PRO A 38 -2.38 24.70 7.68
N VAL A 39 -1.32 25.39 8.12
CA VAL A 39 0.06 24.85 8.31
C VAL A 39 0.09 23.55 9.14
N THR A 40 -0.82 23.38 10.10
CA THR A 40 -1.00 22.18 10.90
C THR A 40 -1.45 20.95 10.09
N GLN A 41 -2.11 21.17 8.96
CA GLN A 41 -2.57 20.09 8.07
C GLN A 41 -1.42 19.55 7.23
N THR A 42 -0.46 20.38 6.86
CA THR A 42 0.75 19.97 6.14
C THR A 42 1.56 18.96 6.96
N HIS A 43 1.78 19.22 8.25
CA HIS A 43 2.53 18.31 9.12
C HIS A 43 1.83 16.95 9.31
N ARG A 44 0.49 16.92 9.32
CA ARG A 44 -0.27 15.67 9.42
C ARG A 44 -0.24 14.87 8.11
N SER A 45 -0.27 15.53 6.96
CA SER A 45 -0.12 14.87 5.67
C SER A 45 1.28 14.28 5.48
N ASP A 46 2.31 14.97 5.95
CA ASP A 46 3.68 14.47 5.93
C ASP A 46 3.83 13.21 6.80
N LEU A 47 3.26 13.22 8.01
CA LEU A 47 3.25 12.04 8.87
C LEU A 47 2.57 10.84 8.22
N VAL A 48 1.43 11.04 7.55
CA VAL A 48 0.73 9.97 6.86
C VAL A 48 1.53 9.46 5.66
N ARG A 49 2.20 10.34 4.93
CA ARG A 49 3.14 9.95 3.87
C ARG A 49 4.26 9.08 4.42
N GLU A 50 4.88 9.46 5.53
CA GLU A 50 5.92 8.66 6.20
C GLU A 50 5.41 7.27 6.59
N VAL A 51 4.15 7.15 7.05
CA VAL A 51 3.53 5.84 7.35
C VAL A 51 3.44 4.97 6.09
N VAL A 52 3.03 5.54 4.97
CA VAL A 52 2.91 4.83 3.70
C VAL A 52 4.29 4.40 3.22
N GLU A 53 5.27 5.29 3.18
CA GLU A 53 6.67 4.99 2.82
C GLU A 53 7.26 3.89 3.73
N PHE A 54 7.03 4.00 5.03
CA PHE A 54 7.48 3.02 6.00
C PHE A 54 6.86 1.64 5.74
N SER A 55 5.57 1.59 5.36
CA SER A 55 4.90 0.36 4.97
C SER A 55 5.51 -0.27 3.70
N PHE A 56 5.90 0.54 2.73
CA PHE A 56 6.58 0.05 1.52
C PHE A 56 7.97 -0.53 1.82
N ARG A 57 8.72 0.06 2.73
CA ARG A 57 10.04 -0.45 3.15
C ARG A 57 9.94 -1.75 3.96
N ASN A 58 8.88 -1.92 4.75
CA ASN A 58 8.69 -3.04 5.68
C ASN A 58 7.57 -4.00 5.23
N ARG A 59 7.49 -4.29 3.93
CA ARG A 59 6.39 -5.02 3.31
C ARG A 59 6.20 -6.46 3.77
N GLN A 60 7.27 -7.13 4.20
CA GLN A 60 7.21 -8.57 4.54
C GLN A 60 6.73 -8.86 5.95
N THR A 61 6.83 -7.91 6.86
CA THR A 61 6.52 -8.11 8.27
C THR A 61 5.28 -7.34 8.67
N PRO A 62 4.21 -8.02 9.11
CA PRO A 62 3.07 -7.35 9.71
C PRO A 62 3.52 -6.61 10.96
N MET A 63 3.29 -5.30 11.02
CA MET A 63 3.69 -4.49 12.16
C MET A 63 2.49 -4.06 12.97
N THR A 64 2.71 -3.95 14.27
CA THR A 64 1.74 -3.39 15.20
C THR A 64 1.74 -1.86 15.13
N LEU A 65 0.63 -1.24 15.52
CA LEU A 65 0.54 0.22 15.62
C LEU A 65 1.64 0.82 16.51
N GLN A 66 2.04 0.09 17.55
CA GLN A 66 3.08 0.54 18.48
C GLN A 66 4.46 0.56 17.81
N GLU A 67 4.79 -0.42 17.00
CA GLU A 67 6.05 -0.48 16.25
C GLU A 67 6.13 0.65 15.23
N VAL A 68 5.03 0.90 14.51
CA VAL A 68 4.94 2.04 13.56
C VAL A 68 5.13 3.36 14.29
N CYS A 69 4.43 3.59 15.39
CA CYS A 69 4.56 4.82 16.18
C CYS A 69 5.98 5.03 16.71
N ARG A 70 6.64 3.95 17.13
CA ARG A 70 8.04 4.01 17.61
C ARG A 70 9.00 4.36 16.48
N ALA A 71 8.84 3.75 15.32
CA ALA A 71 9.69 3.98 14.16
C ALA A 71 9.57 5.41 13.60
N LEU A 72 8.37 5.98 13.67
CA LEU A 72 8.08 7.33 13.17
C LEU A 72 8.11 8.41 14.27
N PHE A 73 8.59 8.08 15.46
CA PHE A 73 8.68 9.00 16.60
C PHE A 73 7.37 9.75 16.89
N THR A 74 6.24 9.07 16.75
CA THR A 74 4.90 9.66 16.93
C THR A 74 4.08 8.92 17.98
N THR A 75 2.95 9.49 18.40
CA THR A 75 2.02 8.84 19.33
C THR A 75 0.89 8.14 18.57
N LYS A 76 0.29 7.12 19.21
CA LYS A 76 -0.89 6.42 18.66
C LYS A 76 -2.05 7.39 18.38
N THR A 77 -2.26 8.36 19.27
CA THR A 77 -3.32 9.37 19.15
C THR A 77 -3.08 10.25 17.92
N THR A 78 -1.88 10.84 17.82
CA THR A 78 -1.51 11.71 16.69
C THR A 78 -1.67 10.98 15.37
N LEU A 79 -1.13 9.76 15.26
CA LEU A 79 -1.22 8.96 14.06
C LEU A 79 -2.66 8.58 13.70
N THR A 80 -3.46 8.19 14.70
CA THR A 80 -4.87 7.84 14.48
C THR A 80 -5.70 9.04 14.02
N VAL A 81 -5.49 10.20 14.64
CA VAL A 81 -6.20 11.43 14.26
C VAL A 81 -5.81 11.83 12.84
N SER A 82 -4.51 11.86 12.51
CA SER A 82 -4.02 12.22 11.18
C SER A 82 -4.59 11.31 10.08
N CYS A 83 -4.60 9.98 10.30
CA CYS A 83 -5.17 9.04 9.34
C CYS A 83 -6.69 9.22 9.18
N ARG A 84 -7.42 9.43 10.28
CA ARG A 84 -8.88 9.61 10.23
C ARG A 84 -9.28 10.91 9.54
N GLU A 85 -8.56 11.99 9.80
CA GLU A 85 -8.84 13.29 9.14
C GLU A 85 -8.55 13.23 7.64
N MET A 86 -7.52 12.48 7.22
CA MET A 86 -7.12 12.41 5.83
C MET A 86 -7.90 11.38 5.02
N PHE A 87 -8.22 10.22 5.60
CA PHE A 87 -8.81 9.08 4.88
C PHE A 87 -10.14 8.57 5.49
N GLY A 88 -10.60 9.10 6.60
CA GLY A 88 -11.80 8.63 7.28
C GLY A 88 -11.61 7.33 8.08
N PHE A 89 -10.42 6.72 8.09
CA PHE A 89 -10.15 5.45 8.78
C PHE A 89 -8.79 5.44 9.49
N GLY A 90 -8.58 4.45 10.38
CA GLY A 90 -7.40 4.38 11.22
C GLY A 90 -6.15 3.82 10.52
N PRO A 91 -4.96 3.99 11.12
CA PRO A 91 -3.66 3.64 10.53
C PRO A 91 -3.51 2.15 10.21
N MET A 92 -4.06 1.24 11.00
CA MET A 92 -3.97 -0.20 10.72
C MET A 92 -4.72 -0.61 9.46
N LEU A 93 -5.84 0.07 9.15
CA LEU A 93 -6.55 -0.16 7.90
C LEU A 93 -5.79 0.45 6.72
N LEU A 94 -5.16 1.62 6.90
CA LEU A 94 -4.28 2.21 5.90
C LEU A 94 -3.14 1.24 5.54
N LEU A 95 -2.40 0.75 6.52
CA LEU A 95 -1.31 -0.20 6.33
C LEU A 95 -1.76 -1.49 5.63
N LYS A 96 -2.95 -1.98 5.97
CA LYS A 96 -3.53 -3.15 5.30
C LYS A 96 -3.85 -2.85 3.83
N ARG A 97 -4.46 -1.70 3.53
CA ARG A 97 -4.78 -1.29 2.16
C ARG A 97 -3.52 -1.09 1.32
N VAL A 98 -2.49 -0.47 1.85
CA VAL A 98 -1.19 -0.32 1.17
C VAL A 98 -0.62 -1.70 0.78
N ARG A 99 -0.61 -2.67 1.69
CA ARG A 99 -0.14 -4.03 1.38
C ARG A 99 -1.01 -4.76 0.36
N LEU A 100 -2.33 -4.60 0.42
CA LEU A 100 -3.24 -5.16 -0.58
C LEU A 100 -2.99 -4.56 -1.96
N GLN A 101 -2.70 -3.25 -2.03
CA GLN A 101 -2.35 -2.58 -3.28
C GLN A 101 -1.06 -3.13 -3.88
N GLN A 102 -0.04 -3.38 -3.05
CA GLN A 102 1.20 -4.02 -3.48
C GLN A 102 0.95 -5.44 -4.03
N VAL A 103 0.10 -6.23 -3.35
CA VAL A 103 -0.30 -7.55 -3.85
C VAL A 103 -1.00 -7.44 -5.20
N HIS A 104 -1.97 -6.52 -5.32
CA HIS A 104 -2.69 -6.29 -6.58
C HIS A 104 -1.72 -5.94 -7.72
N HIS A 105 -0.79 -5.02 -7.46
CA HIS A 105 0.22 -4.62 -8.44
C HIS A 105 1.09 -5.79 -8.91
N VAL A 106 1.53 -6.65 -7.99
CA VAL A 106 2.31 -7.85 -8.34
C VAL A 106 1.45 -8.86 -9.11
N LEU A 107 0.19 -9.09 -8.70
CA LEU A 107 -0.70 -10.01 -9.42
C LEU A 107 -1.06 -9.52 -10.82
N SER A 108 -1.13 -8.20 -11.02
CA SER A 108 -1.38 -7.58 -12.32
C SER A 108 -0.15 -7.54 -13.24
N ASN A 109 1.04 -7.89 -12.72
CA ASN A 109 2.28 -7.80 -13.49
C ASN A 109 3.09 -9.11 -13.43
N PRO A 110 3.05 -9.93 -14.50
CA PRO A 110 3.78 -11.20 -14.55
C PRO A 110 5.30 -11.06 -14.43
N ASP A 111 5.88 -9.93 -14.86
CA ASP A 111 7.31 -9.70 -14.75
C ASP A 111 7.73 -9.51 -13.30
N LEU A 112 6.94 -8.78 -12.52
CA LEU A 112 7.16 -8.62 -11.09
C LEU A 112 7.02 -9.94 -10.33
N GLN A 113 6.05 -10.78 -10.69
CA GLN A 113 5.91 -12.11 -10.11
C GLN A 113 7.16 -12.95 -10.34
N ARG A 114 7.74 -12.89 -11.54
CA ARG A 114 8.98 -13.59 -11.87
C ARG A 114 10.18 -13.06 -11.08
N GLN A 115 10.32 -11.73 -10.99
CA GLN A 115 11.40 -11.08 -10.24
C GLN A 115 11.37 -11.41 -8.75
N LEU A 116 10.15 -11.47 -8.16
CA LEU A 116 9.95 -11.81 -6.75
C LEU A 116 9.97 -13.32 -6.48
N GLY A 117 10.04 -14.16 -7.52
CA GLY A 117 9.93 -15.61 -7.38
C GLY A 117 8.55 -16.11 -6.92
N CYS A 118 7.52 -15.27 -6.97
CA CYS A 118 6.18 -15.55 -6.47
C CYS A 118 5.23 -15.94 -7.59
N ARG A 119 5.16 -17.24 -7.91
CA ARG A 119 4.34 -17.76 -9.02
C ARG A 119 2.88 -18.05 -8.68
N THR A 120 2.48 -17.94 -7.43
CA THR A 120 1.12 -18.26 -6.99
C THR A 120 0.54 -17.11 -6.17
N ILE A 121 -0.78 -16.96 -6.20
CA ILE A 121 -1.51 -15.98 -5.38
C ILE A 121 -1.12 -16.11 -3.90
N HIS A 122 -0.98 -17.35 -3.41
CA HIS A 122 -0.59 -17.61 -2.03
C HIS A 122 0.83 -17.13 -1.74
N ALA A 123 1.78 -17.37 -2.64
CA ALA A 123 3.16 -16.90 -2.49
C ALA A 123 3.23 -15.38 -2.46
N VAL A 124 2.52 -14.70 -3.37
CA VAL A 124 2.44 -13.23 -3.38
C VAL A 124 1.80 -12.71 -2.09
N ALA A 125 0.65 -13.24 -1.68
CA ALA A 125 -0.02 -12.81 -0.46
C ALA A 125 0.87 -13.00 0.78
N SER A 126 1.53 -14.16 0.91
CA SER A 126 2.44 -14.47 2.02
C SER A 126 3.67 -13.55 2.04
N TYR A 127 4.21 -13.19 0.87
CA TYR A 127 5.32 -12.25 0.74
C TYR A 127 4.99 -10.88 1.34
N PHE A 128 3.73 -10.45 1.24
CA PHE A 128 3.24 -9.20 1.83
C PHE A 128 2.57 -9.38 3.20
N GLY A 129 2.81 -10.52 3.89
CA GLY A 129 2.37 -10.74 5.27
C GLY A 129 0.91 -11.16 5.43
N PHE A 130 0.26 -11.66 4.38
CA PHE A 130 -1.08 -12.23 4.45
C PHE A 130 -1.01 -13.76 4.59
N TYR A 131 -1.10 -14.26 5.80
CA TYR A 131 -0.99 -15.69 6.09
C TYR A 131 -2.33 -16.42 6.09
N SER A 132 -3.46 -15.71 6.31
CA SER A 132 -4.80 -16.27 6.28
C SER A 132 -5.44 -16.07 4.91
N ARG A 133 -5.59 -17.15 4.15
CA ARG A 133 -6.19 -17.14 2.80
C ARG A 133 -7.60 -16.56 2.77
N ASN A 134 -8.43 -16.94 3.74
CA ASN A 134 -9.83 -16.51 3.78
C ASN A 134 -9.95 -15.01 4.08
N HIS A 135 -9.20 -14.50 5.06
CA HIS A 135 -9.17 -13.08 5.38
C HIS A 135 -8.61 -12.26 4.23
N PHE A 136 -7.51 -12.71 3.63
CA PHE A 136 -6.91 -12.07 2.47
C PHE A 136 -7.89 -11.94 1.30
N SER A 137 -8.51 -13.05 0.88
CA SER A 137 -9.42 -13.04 -0.28
C SER A 137 -10.65 -12.15 -0.05
N ARG A 138 -11.18 -12.14 1.19
CA ARG A 138 -12.30 -11.27 1.58
C ARG A 138 -11.89 -9.79 1.54
N ASP A 139 -10.76 -9.45 2.17
CA ASP A 139 -10.27 -8.09 2.24
C ASP A 139 -9.86 -7.56 0.86
N TYR A 140 -9.27 -8.41 0.02
CA TYR A 140 -8.92 -8.10 -1.36
C TYR A 140 -10.17 -7.77 -2.19
N ARG A 141 -11.19 -8.64 -2.16
CA ARG A 141 -12.44 -8.41 -2.88
C ARG A 141 -13.18 -7.18 -2.39
N ALA A 142 -13.16 -6.90 -1.10
CA ALA A 142 -13.76 -5.70 -0.54
C ALA A 142 -13.08 -4.41 -1.01
N LEU A 143 -11.78 -4.46 -1.33
CA LEU A 143 -11.03 -3.28 -1.79
C LEU A 143 -11.09 -3.09 -3.30
N PHE A 144 -10.97 -4.16 -4.08
CA PHE A 144 -10.84 -4.09 -5.55
C PHE A 144 -12.11 -4.48 -6.33
N GLY A 145 -13.13 -5.01 -5.66
CA GLY A 145 -14.36 -5.48 -6.32
C GLY A 145 -14.20 -6.82 -7.07
N GLU A 146 -12.98 -7.36 -7.17
CA GLU A 146 -12.65 -8.60 -7.85
C GLU A 146 -11.85 -9.56 -6.95
N SER A 147 -11.75 -10.82 -7.33
CA SER A 147 -10.92 -11.76 -6.58
C SER A 147 -9.46 -11.70 -7.03
N PRO A 148 -8.48 -12.10 -6.18
CA PRO A 148 -7.07 -12.21 -6.57
C PRO A 148 -6.85 -13.11 -7.80
N ARG A 149 -7.75 -14.06 -8.01
CA ARG A 149 -7.71 -14.97 -9.17
C ARG A 149 -8.13 -14.26 -10.45
N ASP A 150 -9.13 -13.39 -10.38
CA ASP A 150 -9.61 -12.64 -11.53
C ASP A 150 -8.52 -11.67 -12.00
N THR A 151 -7.88 -10.94 -11.05
CA THR A 151 -6.74 -10.08 -11.34
C THR A 151 -5.62 -10.84 -12.06
N LEU A 152 -5.26 -12.02 -11.55
CA LEU A 152 -4.20 -12.85 -12.15
C LEU A 152 -4.57 -13.32 -13.57
N HIS A 153 -5.83 -13.64 -13.82
CA HIS A 153 -6.31 -14.05 -15.15
C HIS A 153 -6.30 -12.88 -16.14
N HIS A 154 -6.71 -11.70 -15.72
CA HIS A 154 -6.70 -10.50 -16.57
C HIS A 154 -5.28 -10.08 -16.98
N SER A 155 -4.28 -10.35 -16.14
CA SER A 155 -2.88 -10.02 -16.44
C SER A 155 -2.19 -11.03 -17.36
N ALA A 156 -2.77 -12.21 -17.53
CA ALA A 156 -2.23 -13.29 -18.38
C ALA A 156 -2.81 -13.29 -19.80
N ALA A 157 -3.81 -12.46 -20.05
CA ALA A 157 -4.46 -12.30 -21.36
C ALA A 157 -3.79 -11.19 -22.18
#